data_8598c1f12f176c3d226e0aaa2f920655
#
_entry.id   8598c1f12f176c3d226e0aaa2f920655
#
_cell.length_a   1.000
_cell.length_b   1.000
_cell.length_c   1.000
_cell.angle_alpha   90.00
_cell.angle_beta   90.00
_cell.angle_gamma   90.00
#
_symmetry.space_group_name_H-M   'P 1'
#
loop_
_entity.id
_entity.type
_entity.pdbx_description
1 polymer ?
#
loop_
_entity_poly.entity_id
_entity_poly.type
_entity_poly.pdbx_seq_one_letter_code
_entity_poly.pdbx_strand_id
1 'polypeptide(L)'
;MDLKLSEEEMLLKNAAAQFVQKELLNIEGSFLKQKEPFLPPGDPPRRELDPVVRKTLIEKAKKVGLWALELSEESGGSGLSHIARTLIHREFGKTVLPFEPPSIPRLMAASRHAERIVEGELSLSLAFDEIHKTGKLDQIRASYRPCPNGCCLNSSGIDVINPSSDFFLLPAKEETSGQSGLFLLDRDASGLSIKDEVDLTTDATVARLTLNECRISSDRLLGHEDEMRRIIAAEQLRIAARSLGIGTRCLENALEHASNRVTFGRPLSSRQAIQWMVADLSVSLRTSTWLTLEAAWKADQGLPYFDAAALAKKRAARMAFEAADVAIQIHGGYGVCKEFPFETFYREARLMRLLYGQEAGIDRAIGEIFLKAG
;
A
#
# COMPACT_ATOMS: atom_id res chain seq x y z
N MET A 1 -15.39 10.88 -18.89
CA MET A 1 -15.11 10.04 -17.71
C MET A 1 -16.25 10.24 -16.73
N ASP A 2 -17.05 9.22 -16.48
CA ASP A 2 -18.09 9.24 -15.48
C ASP A 2 -17.54 8.57 -14.20
N LEU A 3 -17.55 9.28 -13.08
CA LEU A 3 -17.05 8.86 -11.78
C LEU A 3 -18.22 8.65 -10.79
N LYS A 4 -19.42 8.39 -11.33
CA LYS A 4 -20.59 8.20 -10.50
C LYS A 4 -20.49 6.89 -9.73
N LEU A 5 -20.56 6.99 -8.40
CA LEU A 5 -20.67 5.85 -7.50
C LEU A 5 -22.13 5.36 -7.44
N SER A 6 -22.32 4.07 -7.22
CA SER A 6 -23.60 3.52 -6.80
C SER A 6 -23.98 4.06 -5.40
N GLU A 7 -25.23 3.94 -5.03
CA GLU A 7 -25.69 4.32 -3.67
C GLU A 7 -24.95 3.52 -2.60
N GLU A 8 -24.74 2.24 -2.83
CA GLU A 8 -23.99 1.36 -1.93
C GLU A 8 -22.54 1.78 -1.78
N GLU A 9 -21.81 2.02 -2.89
CA GLU A 9 -20.44 2.52 -2.85
C GLU A 9 -20.32 3.86 -2.15
N MET A 10 -21.31 4.73 -2.31
CA MET A 10 -21.36 6.00 -1.58
C MET A 10 -21.55 5.79 -0.07
N LEU A 11 -22.41 4.85 0.33
CA LEU A 11 -22.59 4.48 1.73
C LEU A 11 -21.29 3.92 2.34
N LEU A 12 -20.63 3.01 1.64
CA LEU A 12 -19.37 2.41 2.11
C LEU A 12 -18.23 3.44 2.20
N LYS A 13 -18.12 4.35 1.24
CA LYS A 13 -17.18 5.49 1.34
C LYS A 13 -17.46 6.34 2.58
N ASN A 14 -18.73 6.66 2.86
CA ASN A 14 -19.11 7.45 4.02
C ASN A 14 -18.87 6.66 5.32
N ALA A 15 -19.13 5.35 5.32
CA ALA A 15 -18.81 4.47 6.43
C ALA A 15 -17.30 4.44 6.71
N ALA A 16 -16.45 4.41 5.67
CA ALA A 16 -15.01 4.49 5.82
C ALA A 16 -14.55 5.80 6.48
N ALA A 17 -15.09 6.94 6.04
CA ALA A 17 -14.78 8.23 6.64
C ALA A 17 -15.19 8.27 8.13
N GLN A 18 -16.38 7.76 8.46
CA GLN A 18 -16.84 7.67 9.86
C GLN A 18 -16.00 6.70 10.70
N PHE A 19 -15.64 5.55 10.13
CA PHE A 19 -14.80 4.56 10.80
C PHE A 19 -13.42 5.15 11.14
N VAL A 20 -12.76 5.77 10.18
CA VAL A 20 -11.47 6.44 10.41
C VAL A 20 -11.61 7.51 11.50
N GLN A 21 -12.62 8.36 11.40
CA GLN A 21 -12.83 9.44 12.37
C GLN A 21 -13.09 8.92 13.79
N LYS A 22 -13.95 7.92 13.95
CA LYS A 22 -14.42 7.46 15.26
C LYS A 22 -13.53 6.40 15.89
N GLU A 23 -12.98 5.48 15.08
CA GLU A 23 -12.28 4.32 15.59
C GLU A 23 -10.76 4.50 15.52
N LEU A 24 -10.23 5.17 14.48
CA LEU A 24 -8.79 5.29 14.29
C LEU A 24 -8.24 6.59 14.85
N LEU A 25 -8.76 7.75 14.46
CA LEU A 25 -8.23 9.04 14.92
C LEU A 25 -8.39 9.25 16.42
N ASN A 26 -9.39 8.65 17.06
CA ASN A 26 -9.57 8.72 18.51
C ASN A 26 -8.44 8.04 19.30
N ILE A 27 -7.83 6.99 18.74
CA ILE A 27 -6.73 6.27 19.40
C ILE A 27 -5.35 6.68 18.87
N GLU A 28 -5.28 7.45 17.79
CA GLU A 28 -4.05 7.89 17.14
C GLU A 28 -3.13 8.64 18.11
N GLY A 29 -3.67 9.56 18.91
CA GLY A 29 -2.90 10.31 19.89
C GLY A 29 -2.23 9.44 20.95
N SER A 30 -2.88 8.36 21.37
CA SER A 30 -2.29 7.39 22.30
C SER A 30 -1.22 6.54 21.62
N PHE A 31 -1.43 6.17 20.36
CA PHE A 31 -0.44 5.45 19.55
C PHE A 31 0.83 6.28 19.32
N LEU A 32 0.70 7.56 18.97
CA LEU A 32 1.83 8.48 18.78
C LEU A 32 2.64 8.70 20.07
N LYS A 33 1.99 8.62 21.23
CA LYS A 33 2.64 8.77 22.55
C LYS A 33 3.28 7.47 23.05
N GLN A 34 3.14 6.35 22.36
CA GLN A 34 3.87 5.14 22.73
C GLN A 34 5.36 5.48 22.68
N LYS A 35 5.99 5.44 23.85
CA LYS A 35 7.44 5.59 23.94
C LYS A 35 8.05 4.38 23.24
N GLU A 36 8.89 4.63 22.28
CA GLU A 36 9.82 3.60 21.82
C GLU A 36 10.56 3.13 23.06
N PRO A 37 10.47 1.85 23.47
CA PRO A 37 11.25 1.38 24.60
C PRO A 37 12.72 1.65 24.29
N PHE A 38 13.49 2.04 25.30
CA PHE A 38 14.95 2.11 25.20
C PHE A 38 15.42 0.66 25.05
N LEU A 39 15.53 0.22 23.81
CA LEU A 39 15.93 -1.13 23.47
C LEU A 39 17.46 -1.25 23.52
N PRO A 40 18.00 -2.40 23.95
CA PRO A 40 19.41 -2.72 23.77
C PRO A 40 19.79 -2.56 22.28
N PRO A 41 21.07 -2.28 21.96
CA PRO A 41 21.52 -2.26 20.58
C PRO A 41 21.17 -3.58 19.90
N GLY A 42 20.28 -3.54 18.90
CA GLY A 42 19.83 -4.72 18.15
C GLY A 42 18.33 -4.94 18.05
N ASP A 43 17.54 -4.36 18.96
CA ASP A 43 16.07 -4.42 18.87
C ASP A 43 15.51 -3.07 18.40
N PRO A 44 14.86 -3.02 17.24
CA PRO A 44 14.26 -1.79 16.73
C PRO A 44 12.99 -1.43 17.52
N PRO A 45 12.78 -0.14 17.78
CA PRO A 45 11.53 0.33 18.35
C PRO A 45 10.41 0.21 17.31
N ARG A 46 9.48 -0.69 17.54
CA ARG A 46 8.28 -0.83 16.70
C ARG A 46 7.08 -0.26 17.45
N ARG A 47 6.34 0.62 16.77
CA ARG A 47 5.00 0.98 17.20
C ARG A 47 4.03 -0.04 16.60
N GLU A 48 3.47 -0.89 17.44
CA GLU A 48 2.50 -1.87 17.03
C GLU A 48 1.14 -1.55 17.62
N LEU A 49 0.09 -1.82 16.86
CA LEU A 49 -1.24 -1.87 17.43
C LEU A 49 -1.33 -3.09 18.35
N ASP A 50 -1.82 -2.85 19.57
CA ASP A 50 -2.15 -3.94 20.50
C ASP A 50 -2.99 -5.00 19.77
N PRO A 51 -2.66 -6.30 19.86
CA PRO A 51 -3.37 -7.37 19.15
C PRO A 51 -4.88 -7.41 19.44
N VAL A 52 -5.30 -7.09 20.66
CA VAL A 52 -6.72 -7.04 21.05
C VAL A 52 -7.41 -5.86 20.36
N VAL A 53 -6.76 -4.70 20.33
CA VAL A 53 -7.25 -3.52 19.63
C VAL A 53 -7.35 -3.81 18.12
N ARG A 54 -6.32 -4.42 17.54
CA ARG A 54 -6.32 -4.80 16.12
C ARG A 54 -7.47 -5.74 15.78
N LYS A 55 -7.69 -6.78 16.59
CA LYS A 55 -8.80 -7.73 16.40
C LYS A 55 -10.15 -7.02 16.48
N THR A 56 -10.34 -6.16 17.47
CA THR A 56 -11.58 -5.38 17.62
C THR A 56 -11.84 -4.48 16.41
N LEU A 57 -10.81 -3.84 15.88
CA LEU A 57 -10.92 -3.00 14.67
C LEU A 57 -11.29 -3.83 13.43
N ILE A 58 -10.73 -5.03 13.27
CA ILE A 58 -11.08 -5.96 12.18
C ILE A 58 -12.57 -6.33 12.27
N GLU A 59 -13.04 -6.75 13.44
CA GLU A 59 -14.46 -7.09 13.65
C GLU A 59 -15.41 -5.93 13.35
N LYS A 60 -15.04 -4.71 13.77
CA LYS A 60 -15.80 -3.50 13.47
C LYS A 60 -15.79 -3.17 11.98
N ALA A 61 -14.64 -3.28 11.31
CA ALA A 61 -14.51 -3.02 9.87
C ALA A 61 -15.36 -4.01 9.05
N LYS A 62 -15.35 -5.30 9.40
CA LYS A 62 -16.19 -6.33 8.77
C LYS A 62 -17.68 -6.01 8.91
N LYS A 63 -18.14 -5.62 10.11
CA LYS A 63 -19.56 -5.28 10.37
C LYS A 63 -20.09 -4.16 9.49
N VAL A 64 -19.23 -3.27 8.99
CA VAL A 64 -19.62 -2.15 8.13
C VAL A 64 -19.17 -2.33 6.67
N GLY A 65 -18.79 -3.54 6.27
CA GLY A 65 -18.41 -3.88 4.89
C GLY A 65 -17.06 -3.31 4.43
N LEU A 66 -16.19 -2.91 5.37
CA LEU A 66 -14.87 -2.33 5.07
C LEU A 66 -13.74 -3.36 5.20
N TRP A 67 -13.96 -4.57 4.68
CA TRP A 67 -12.97 -5.63 4.74
C TRP A 67 -12.99 -6.45 3.44
N ALA A 68 -11.81 -6.93 2.99
CA ALA A 68 -11.66 -7.71 1.76
C ALA A 68 -12.38 -7.10 0.55
N LEU A 69 -12.15 -5.82 0.31
CA LEU A 69 -12.91 -4.96 -0.62
C LEU A 69 -12.91 -5.45 -2.07
N GLU A 70 -11.87 -6.21 -2.48
CA GLU A 70 -11.69 -6.73 -3.84
C GLU A 70 -12.49 -7.99 -4.11
N LEU A 71 -12.74 -8.81 -3.09
CA LEU A 71 -13.40 -10.11 -3.25
C LEU A 71 -14.89 -9.91 -3.42
N SER A 72 -15.55 -10.81 -4.17
CA SER A 72 -17.00 -10.82 -4.29
C SER A 72 -17.67 -11.15 -2.94
N GLU A 73 -18.93 -10.81 -2.80
CA GLU A 73 -19.73 -11.15 -1.61
C GLU A 73 -19.75 -12.66 -1.34
N GLU A 74 -19.84 -13.48 -2.40
CA GLU A 74 -19.77 -14.93 -2.31
C GLU A 74 -18.45 -15.45 -1.71
N SER A 75 -17.38 -14.66 -1.85
CA SER A 75 -16.05 -14.95 -1.29
C SER A 75 -15.79 -14.21 0.03
N GLY A 76 -16.83 -13.64 0.66
CA GLY A 76 -16.73 -12.93 1.94
C GLY A 76 -16.19 -11.50 1.84
N GLY A 77 -16.13 -10.92 0.67
CA GLY A 77 -15.74 -9.53 0.43
C GLY A 77 -16.92 -8.61 0.12
N SER A 78 -16.64 -7.42 -0.41
CA SER A 78 -17.63 -6.40 -0.76
C SER A 78 -17.73 -6.14 -2.26
N GLY A 79 -16.92 -6.77 -3.09
CA GLY A 79 -16.98 -6.73 -4.56
C GLY A 79 -16.86 -5.35 -5.21
N LEU A 80 -16.21 -4.40 -4.54
CA LEU A 80 -16.25 -2.98 -4.91
C LEU A 80 -15.49 -2.67 -6.20
N SER A 81 -15.94 -1.62 -6.89
CA SER A 81 -15.23 -1.01 -8.01
C SER A 81 -13.87 -0.45 -7.59
N HIS A 82 -12.97 -0.26 -8.55
CA HIS A 82 -11.68 0.37 -8.30
C HIS A 82 -11.81 1.81 -7.81
N ILE A 83 -12.82 2.55 -8.32
CA ILE A 83 -13.12 3.91 -7.84
C ILE A 83 -13.52 3.88 -6.37
N ALA A 84 -14.47 3.03 -5.98
CA ALA A 84 -14.94 2.93 -4.60
C ALA A 84 -13.81 2.54 -3.65
N ARG A 85 -13.01 1.52 -4.00
CA ARG A 85 -11.84 1.11 -3.22
C ARG A 85 -10.82 2.24 -3.06
N THR A 86 -10.52 2.97 -4.14
CA THR A 86 -9.63 4.13 -4.12
C THR A 86 -10.12 5.18 -3.11
N LEU A 87 -11.40 5.50 -3.10
CA LEU A 87 -11.97 6.46 -2.17
C LEU A 87 -11.94 5.98 -0.72
N ILE A 88 -12.16 4.68 -0.49
CA ILE A 88 -12.06 4.06 0.84
C ILE A 88 -10.61 4.09 1.35
N HIS A 89 -9.65 3.58 0.58
CA HIS A 89 -8.23 3.61 0.97
C HIS A 89 -7.69 5.02 1.20
N ARG A 90 -8.22 6.03 0.48
CA ARG A 90 -7.92 7.44 0.76
C ARG A 90 -8.33 7.85 2.17
N GLU A 91 -9.48 7.42 2.67
CA GLU A 91 -9.89 7.74 4.04
C GLU A 91 -8.94 7.09 5.06
N PHE A 92 -8.58 5.81 4.88
CA PHE A 92 -7.61 5.13 5.74
C PHE A 92 -6.22 5.77 5.70
N GLY A 93 -5.84 6.41 4.60
CA GLY A 93 -4.59 7.17 4.49
C GLY A 93 -4.52 8.43 5.35
N LYS A 94 -5.61 8.87 5.99
CA LYS A 94 -5.61 10.04 6.89
C LYS A 94 -5.07 9.75 8.28
N THR A 95 -4.78 8.51 8.63
CA THR A 95 -4.23 8.11 9.93
C THR A 95 -2.87 7.46 9.80
N VAL A 96 -2.04 7.61 10.84
CA VAL A 96 -0.74 6.93 10.98
C VAL A 96 -0.86 5.52 11.56
N LEU A 97 -2.05 5.12 12.00
CA LEU A 97 -2.24 3.78 12.53
C LEU A 97 -1.98 2.72 11.44
N PRO A 98 -1.23 1.65 11.74
CA PRO A 98 -0.97 0.57 10.80
C PRO A 98 -2.21 -0.34 10.66
N PHE A 99 -3.32 0.26 10.26
CA PHE A 99 -4.62 -0.41 10.07
C PHE A 99 -5.30 0.09 8.81
N GLU A 100 -5.53 -0.81 7.89
CA GLU A 100 -6.34 -0.60 6.68
C GLU A 100 -6.93 -1.94 6.22
N PRO A 101 -7.98 -1.93 5.37
CA PRO A 101 -8.49 -3.14 4.74
C PRO A 101 -7.35 -3.87 4.01
N PRO A 102 -7.22 -5.19 4.17
CA PRO A 102 -6.17 -5.95 3.52
C PRO A 102 -6.36 -5.95 2.00
N SER A 103 -5.26 -5.87 1.26
CA SER A 103 -5.26 -6.17 -0.17
C SER A 103 -5.23 -7.69 -0.34
N ILE A 104 -6.34 -8.25 -0.78
CA ILE A 104 -6.46 -9.69 -1.05
C ILE A 104 -6.72 -9.85 -2.55
N PRO A 105 -5.71 -10.28 -3.35
CA PRO A 105 -5.90 -10.46 -4.78
C PRO A 105 -7.09 -11.37 -5.08
N ARG A 106 -7.92 -11.03 -6.06
CA ARG A 106 -9.13 -11.78 -6.44
C ARG A 106 -8.87 -13.26 -6.70
N LEU A 107 -7.70 -13.60 -7.24
CA LEU A 107 -7.29 -14.98 -7.48
C LEU A 107 -7.21 -15.82 -6.19
N MET A 108 -7.06 -15.18 -5.03
CA MET A 108 -7.04 -15.87 -3.73
C MET A 108 -8.40 -16.49 -3.38
N ALA A 109 -9.51 -16.04 -3.98
CA ALA A 109 -10.83 -16.62 -3.77
C ALA A 109 -10.88 -18.11 -4.16
N ALA A 110 -10.05 -18.55 -5.10
CA ALA A 110 -9.93 -19.96 -5.50
C ALA A 110 -9.01 -20.79 -4.56
N SER A 111 -8.33 -20.15 -3.62
CA SER A 111 -7.45 -20.83 -2.67
C SER A 111 -8.27 -21.49 -1.56
N ARG A 112 -7.88 -22.70 -1.15
CA ARG A 112 -8.43 -23.36 0.05
C ARG A 112 -8.22 -22.57 1.35
N HIS A 113 -7.39 -21.54 1.33
CA HIS A 113 -7.10 -20.66 2.46
C HIS A 113 -7.87 -19.34 2.41
N ALA A 114 -8.70 -19.13 1.37
CA ALA A 114 -9.41 -17.87 1.14
C ALA A 114 -10.20 -17.41 2.35
N GLU A 115 -11.03 -18.27 2.92
CA GLU A 115 -11.86 -17.96 4.08
C GLU A 115 -11.02 -17.47 5.28
N ARG A 116 -9.97 -18.18 5.65
CA ARG A 116 -9.12 -17.83 6.79
C ARG A 116 -8.32 -16.54 6.57
N ILE A 117 -7.93 -16.25 5.31
CA ILE A 117 -7.28 -14.97 4.94
C ILE A 117 -8.29 -13.84 5.03
N VAL A 118 -9.51 -14.03 4.54
CA VAL A 118 -10.60 -13.06 4.64
C VAL A 118 -10.99 -12.83 6.11
N GLU A 119 -11.00 -13.89 6.93
CA GLU A 119 -11.23 -13.77 8.37
C GLU A 119 -10.09 -13.04 9.11
N GLY A 120 -8.95 -12.82 8.46
CA GLY A 120 -7.78 -12.19 9.07
C GLY A 120 -7.04 -13.11 10.06
N GLU A 121 -7.34 -14.42 10.00
CA GLU A 121 -6.64 -15.44 10.77
C GLU A 121 -5.27 -15.74 10.17
N LEU A 122 -5.14 -15.62 8.85
CA LEU A 122 -3.92 -15.83 8.09
C LEU A 122 -3.53 -14.58 7.33
N SER A 123 -2.25 -14.31 7.28
CA SER A 123 -1.66 -13.16 6.62
C SER A 123 -0.97 -13.54 5.31
N LEU A 124 -1.00 -12.61 4.34
CA LEU A 124 -0.41 -12.76 3.01
C LEU A 124 0.55 -11.62 2.74
N SER A 125 1.75 -11.91 2.27
CA SER A 125 2.69 -10.92 1.75
C SER A 125 3.01 -11.16 0.29
N LEU A 126 3.22 -10.07 -0.45
CA LEU A 126 3.59 -10.09 -1.85
C LEU A 126 5.12 -10.04 -1.96
N ALA A 127 5.74 -11.13 -2.41
CA ALA A 127 7.19 -11.25 -2.60
C ALA A 127 7.58 -10.84 -4.03
N PHE A 128 7.44 -9.55 -4.34
CA PHE A 128 7.62 -8.96 -5.68
C PHE A 128 8.87 -8.05 -5.75
N ASP A 129 9.99 -8.44 -5.11
CA ASP A 129 11.19 -7.61 -4.94
C ASP A 129 11.68 -6.94 -6.24
N GLU A 130 11.85 -7.69 -7.31
CA GLU A 130 12.36 -7.14 -8.58
C GLU A 130 11.40 -6.13 -9.18
N ILE A 131 10.09 -6.32 -8.94
CA ILE A 131 9.05 -5.40 -9.39
C ILE A 131 9.10 -4.10 -8.59
N HIS A 132 9.40 -4.17 -7.29
CA HIS A 132 9.66 -2.96 -6.51
C HIS A 132 10.83 -2.16 -7.07
N LYS A 133 11.90 -2.84 -7.53
CA LYS A 133 13.11 -2.19 -8.06
C LYS A 133 12.94 -1.65 -9.47
N THR A 134 12.31 -2.39 -10.35
CA THR A 134 12.32 -2.11 -11.80
C THR A 134 10.97 -1.72 -12.37
N GLY A 135 9.88 -2.12 -11.72
CA GLY A 135 8.53 -2.02 -12.26
C GLY A 135 8.26 -2.96 -13.45
N LYS A 136 9.17 -3.92 -13.73
CA LYS A 136 9.10 -4.84 -14.87
C LYS A 136 9.06 -6.30 -14.43
N LEU A 137 8.24 -7.11 -15.10
CA LEU A 137 8.13 -8.56 -14.89
C LEU A 137 9.26 -9.36 -15.57
N ASP A 138 10.02 -8.76 -16.49
CA ASP A 138 11.12 -9.42 -17.19
C ASP A 138 12.32 -9.76 -16.29
N GLN A 139 12.41 -9.16 -15.10
CA GLN A 139 13.51 -9.31 -14.16
C GLN A 139 13.23 -10.25 -12.98
N ILE A 140 12.19 -11.10 -13.09
CA ILE A 140 11.92 -12.12 -12.07
C ILE A 140 13.12 -13.09 -11.99
N ARG A 141 13.69 -13.24 -10.78
CA ARG A 141 14.89 -14.07 -10.52
C ARG A 141 14.56 -15.47 -10.02
N ALA A 142 13.40 -15.64 -9.39
CA ALA A 142 12.96 -16.96 -9.01
C ALA A 142 12.68 -17.79 -10.26
N SER A 143 13.11 -19.04 -10.24
CA SER A 143 12.82 -20.03 -11.27
C SER A 143 11.95 -21.15 -10.74
N TYR A 144 11.27 -21.83 -11.64
CA TYR A 144 10.58 -23.07 -11.32
C TYR A 144 10.73 -24.09 -12.46
N ARG A 145 10.63 -25.34 -12.10
CA ARG A 145 10.53 -26.44 -13.04
C ARG A 145 9.43 -27.41 -12.62
N PRO A 146 8.72 -28.04 -13.56
CA PRO A 146 7.79 -29.11 -13.25
C PRO A 146 8.48 -30.26 -12.51
N CYS A 147 7.81 -30.85 -11.55
CA CYS A 147 8.27 -32.05 -10.86
C CYS A 147 7.07 -32.98 -10.60
N PRO A 148 7.26 -34.24 -10.20
CA PRO A 148 6.14 -35.11 -9.87
C PRO A 148 5.24 -34.47 -8.80
N ASN A 149 3.93 -34.35 -9.12
CA ASN A 149 2.88 -33.77 -8.28
C ASN A 149 2.98 -32.24 -8.01
N GLY A 150 3.73 -31.49 -8.85
CA GLY A 150 3.79 -30.04 -8.67
C GLY A 150 4.94 -29.35 -9.35
N CYS A 151 5.52 -28.37 -8.65
CA CYS A 151 6.64 -27.56 -9.10
C CYS A 151 7.75 -27.50 -8.05
N CYS A 152 8.98 -27.35 -8.53
CA CYS A 152 10.18 -27.12 -7.73
C CYS A 152 10.65 -25.70 -7.97
N LEU A 153 10.69 -24.88 -6.93
CA LEU A 153 11.11 -23.48 -7.01
C LEU A 153 12.51 -23.27 -6.47
N ASN A 154 13.24 -22.37 -7.12
CA ASN A 154 14.59 -21.97 -6.75
C ASN A 154 14.75 -20.45 -6.80
N SER A 155 15.44 -19.86 -5.82
CA SER A 155 15.85 -18.47 -5.83
C SER A 155 17.02 -18.22 -4.90
N SER A 156 17.98 -17.41 -5.33
CA SER A 156 19.13 -16.99 -4.51
C SER A 156 18.79 -15.86 -3.53
N GLY A 157 17.62 -15.25 -3.65
CA GLY A 157 17.15 -14.21 -2.72
C GLY A 157 16.11 -13.28 -3.31
N ILE A 158 15.02 -13.12 -2.59
CA ILE A 158 13.90 -12.24 -2.90
C ILE A 158 13.60 -11.46 -1.62
N ASP A 159 13.64 -10.14 -1.69
CA ASP A 159 13.33 -9.32 -0.53
C ASP A 159 11.79 -9.21 -0.39
N VAL A 160 11.27 -9.49 0.80
CA VAL A 160 9.84 -9.43 1.10
C VAL A 160 9.58 -8.53 2.29
N ILE A 161 8.56 -7.70 2.19
CA ILE A 161 8.06 -6.88 3.30
C ILE A 161 7.08 -7.73 4.12
N ASN A 162 7.11 -7.58 5.45
CA ASN A 162 6.37 -8.37 6.41
C ASN A 162 6.66 -9.87 6.29
N PRO A 163 7.91 -10.29 6.58
CA PRO A 163 8.35 -11.68 6.48
C PRO A 163 7.68 -12.62 7.49
N SER A 164 6.97 -12.07 8.47
CA SER A 164 6.20 -12.83 9.46
C SER A 164 4.86 -13.37 8.94
N SER A 165 4.48 -13.02 7.70
CA SER A 165 3.21 -13.50 7.10
C SER A 165 3.18 -15.03 6.94
N ASP A 166 1.98 -15.61 7.05
CA ASP A 166 1.75 -17.06 6.92
C ASP A 166 1.96 -17.56 5.50
N PHE A 167 1.70 -16.69 4.51
CA PHE A 167 1.85 -16.98 3.09
C PHE A 167 2.62 -15.90 2.35
N PHE A 168 3.31 -16.34 1.29
CA PHE A 168 3.96 -15.46 0.32
C PHE A 168 3.40 -15.72 -1.07
N LEU A 169 2.95 -14.67 -1.75
CA LEU A 169 2.61 -14.72 -3.16
C LEU A 169 3.84 -14.31 -3.97
N LEU A 170 4.38 -15.23 -4.77
CA LEU A 170 5.71 -15.12 -5.37
C LEU A 170 5.65 -15.38 -6.89
N PRO A 171 6.21 -14.47 -7.73
CA PRO A 171 6.41 -14.73 -9.14
C PRO A 171 7.68 -15.56 -9.39
N ALA A 172 7.62 -16.54 -10.31
CA ALA A 172 8.78 -17.29 -10.76
C ALA A 172 8.69 -17.57 -12.27
N LYS A 173 9.83 -17.78 -12.94
CA LYS A 173 9.94 -18.13 -14.36
C LYS A 173 10.23 -19.62 -14.54
N GLU A 174 9.52 -20.23 -15.46
CA GLU A 174 9.83 -21.60 -15.87
C GLU A 174 11.21 -21.65 -16.55
N GLU A 175 12.05 -22.60 -16.12
CA GLU A 175 13.45 -22.70 -16.56
C GLU A 175 13.57 -22.99 -18.06
N THR A 176 12.61 -23.70 -18.65
CA THR A 176 12.65 -24.11 -20.06
C THR A 176 11.96 -23.13 -21.00
N SER A 177 10.73 -22.71 -20.67
CA SER A 177 9.92 -21.84 -21.53
C SER A 177 10.10 -20.34 -21.25
N GLY A 178 10.58 -19.99 -20.06
CA GLY A 178 10.62 -18.61 -19.57
C GLY A 178 9.26 -18.04 -19.19
N GLN A 179 8.19 -18.87 -19.23
CA GLN A 179 6.85 -18.44 -18.85
C GLN A 179 6.77 -18.10 -17.36
N SER A 180 6.15 -16.99 -17.03
CA SER A 180 5.99 -16.58 -15.65
C SER A 180 4.80 -17.25 -14.98
N GLY A 181 5.00 -17.79 -13.79
CA GLY A 181 3.97 -18.34 -12.90
C GLY A 181 3.91 -17.57 -11.59
N LEU A 182 2.73 -17.50 -10.99
CA LEU A 182 2.48 -16.88 -9.69
C LEU A 182 2.10 -17.96 -8.67
N PHE A 183 2.91 -18.09 -7.64
CA PHE A 183 2.85 -19.18 -6.68
C PHE A 183 2.50 -18.72 -5.28
N LEU A 184 1.66 -19.48 -4.58
CA LEU A 184 1.37 -19.31 -3.17
C LEU A 184 2.25 -20.26 -2.34
N LEU A 185 3.15 -19.71 -1.55
CA LEU A 185 4.04 -20.44 -0.66
C LEU A 185 3.59 -20.34 0.79
N ASP A 186 3.61 -21.47 1.49
CA ASP A 186 3.50 -21.47 2.95
C ASP A 186 4.82 -21.00 3.56
N ARG A 187 4.77 -20.28 4.67
CA ARG A 187 5.98 -19.79 5.38
C ARG A 187 6.90 -20.93 5.85
N ASP A 188 6.34 -22.08 6.14
CA ASP A 188 7.04 -23.28 6.60
C ASP A 188 7.34 -24.28 5.48
N ALA A 189 7.21 -23.85 4.21
CA ALA A 189 7.49 -24.71 3.06
C ALA A 189 8.92 -25.26 3.11
N SER A 190 9.05 -26.56 2.88
CA SER A 190 10.38 -27.20 2.85
C SER A 190 11.22 -26.63 1.72
N GLY A 191 12.44 -26.20 2.02
CA GLY A 191 13.35 -25.53 1.09
C GLY A 191 13.23 -24.01 1.08
N LEU A 192 12.27 -23.41 1.79
CA LEU A 192 12.22 -21.98 2.05
C LEU A 192 13.07 -21.62 3.28
N SER A 193 13.85 -20.56 3.17
CA SER A 193 14.60 -19.95 4.27
C SER A 193 14.42 -18.45 4.27
N ILE A 194 14.15 -17.88 5.45
CA ILE A 194 13.96 -16.44 5.68
C ILE A 194 15.13 -15.97 6.54
N LYS A 195 15.89 -14.97 6.06
CA LYS A 195 17.09 -14.44 6.70
C LYS A 195 17.21 -12.94 6.50
N ASP A 196 18.22 -12.38 7.19
CA ASP A 196 18.66 -10.99 7.01
C ASP A 196 17.51 -9.99 7.20
N GLU A 197 16.74 -10.13 8.29
CA GLU A 197 15.68 -9.19 8.64
C GLU A 197 16.26 -7.81 8.93
N VAL A 198 15.70 -6.79 8.28
CA VAL A 198 16.08 -5.38 8.43
C VAL A 198 14.84 -4.54 8.60
N ASP A 199 14.87 -3.63 9.56
CA ASP A 199 13.78 -2.67 9.75
C ASP A 199 13.88 -1.53 8.76
N LEU A 200 12.73 -1.17 8.23
CA LEU A 200 12.60 -0.03 7.35
C LEU A 200 12.43 1.27 8.16
N THR A 201 12.45 2.39 7.50
CA THR A 201 12.17 3.71 8.11
C THR A 201 10.75 3.83 8.67
N THR A 202 9.88 2.90 8.33
CA THR A 202 8.57 2.66 8.93
C THR A 202 8.67 1.50 9.92
N ASP A 203 7.60 1.16 10.60
CA ASP A 203 7.56 0.00 11.51
C ASP A 203 7.46 -1.35 10.76
N ALA A 204 7.68 -1.36 9.45
CA ALA A 204 7.71 -2.55 8.62
C ALA A 204 9.12 -3.16 8.58
N THR A 205 9.18 -4.48 8.46
CA THR A 205 10.41 -5.27 8.30
C THR A 205 10.52 -5.78 6.87
N VAL A 206 11.72 -5.86 6.36
CA VAL A 206 12.06 -6.59 5.14
C VAL A 206 12.99 -7.74 5.47
N ALA A 207 12.79 -8.90 4.84
CA ALA A 207 13.71 -10.03 4.96
C ALA A 207 13.96 -10.66 3.59
N ARG A 208 15.00 -11.47 3.51
CA ARG A 208 15.38 -12.20 2.30
C ARG A 208 14.86 -13.62 2.32
N LEU A 209 14.00 -13.95 1.36
CA LEU A 209 13.57 -15.32 1.08
C LEU A 209 14.57 -15.98 0.15
N THR A 210 15.06 -17.17 0.48
CA THR A 210 15.81 -18.04 -0.42
C THR A 210 15.06 -19.34 -0.61
N LEU A 211 15.03 -19.85 -1.85
CA LEU A 211 14.37 -21.09 -2.21
C LEU A 211 15.39 -22.07 -2.75
N ASN A 212 15.45 -23.24 -2.15
CA ASN A 212 16.34 -24.32 -2.57
C ASN A 212 15.54 -25.60 -2.75
N GLU A 213 15.26 -25.96 -4.00
CA GLU A 213 14.45 -27.14 -4.36
C GLU A 213 13.13 -27.15 -3.58
N CYS A 214 12.50 -25.97 -3.41
CA CYS A 214 11.26 -25.82 -2.67
C CYS A 214 10.13 -26.45 -3.47
N ARG A 215 9.62 -27.59 -2.97
CA ARG A 215 8.56 -28.37 -3.65
C ARG A 215 7.21 -27.92 -3.20
N ILE A 216 6.36 -27.57 -4.18
CA ILE A 216 4.99 -27.15 -3.96
C ILE A 216 4.05 -27.93 -4.88
N SER A 217 2.82 -28.16 -4.43
CA SER A 217 1.80 -28.84 -5.20
C SER A 217 1.29 -27.97 -6.37
N SER A 218 0.73 -28.59 -7.40
CA SER A 218 0.25 -27.89 -8.61
C SER A 218 -0.88 -26.90 -8.34
N ASP A 219 -1.69 -27.11 -7.32
CA ASP A 219 -2.77 -26.22 -6.89
C ASP A 219 -2.26 -24.89 -6.29
N ARG A 220 -0.96 -24.77 -6.07
CA ARG A 220 -0.30 -23.56 -5.60
C ARG A 220 0.13 -22.59 -6.72
N LEU A 221 0.07 -23.01 -7.98
CA LEU A 221 0.18 -22.13 -9.14
C LEU A 221 -1.17 -21.45 -9.36
N LEU A 222 -1.27 -20.18 -8.97
CA LEU A 222 -2.54 -19.44 -8.94
C LEU A 222 -2.78 -18.60 -10.20
N GLY A 223 -1.75 -18.31 -10.98
CA GLY A 223 -1.90 -17.45 -12.15
C GLY A 223 -0.61 -17.26 -12.92
N HIS A 224 -0.69 -16.38 -13.91
CA HIS A 224 0.39 -16.05 -14.83
C HIS A 224 0.63 -14.53 -14.92
N GLU A 225 1.28 -14.07 -15.97
CA GLU A 225 1.73 -12.68 -16.11
C GLU A 225 0.59 -11.64 -16.00
N ASP A 226 -0.59 -11.92 -16.57
CA ASP A 226 -1.73 -11.00 -16.53
C ASP A 226 -2.25 -10.79 -15.11
N GLU A 227 -2.32 -11.83 -14.29
CA GLU A 227 -2.70 -11.75 -12.88
C GLU A 227 -1.66 -10.93 -12.09
N MET A 228 -0.37 -11.13 -12.35
CA MET A 228 0.70 -10.34 -11.74
C MET A 228 0.57 -8.86 -12.07
N ARG A 229 0.34 -8.52 -13.34
CA ARG A 229 0.12 -7.13 -13.78
C ARG A 229 -1.06 -6.49 -13.07
N ARG A 230 -2.18 -7.22 -12.93
CA ARG A 230 -3.38 -6.74 -12.21
C ARG A 230 -3.09 -6.49 -10.73
N ILE A 231 -2.37 -7.40 -10.07
CA ILE A 231 -1.98 -7.24 -8.67
C ILE A 231 -1.09 -6.00 -8.49
N ILE A 232 -0.07 -5.85 -9.33
CA ILE A 232 0.83 -4.69 -9.27
C ILE A 232 0.05 -3.38 -9.45
N ALA A 233 -0.83 -3.32 -10.44
CA ALA A 233 -1.62 -2.12 -10.70
C ALA A 233 -2.63 -1.83 -9.58
N ALA A 234 -3.22 -2.85 -8.97
CA ALA A 234 -4.10 -2.71 -7.80
C ALA A 234 -3.33 -2.15 -6.60
N GLU A 235 -2.11 -2.66 -6.34
CA GLU A 235 -1.24 -2.15 -5.28
C GLU A 235 -0.77 -0.71 -5.56
N GLN A 236 -0.46 -0.39 -6.81
CA GLN A 236 -0.13 0.97 -7.22
C GLN A 236 -1.29 1.94 -6.96
N LEU A 237 -2.53 1.54 -7.28
CA LEU A 237 -3.73 2.33 -6.98
C LEU A 237 -3.97 2.46 -5.48
N ARG A 238 -3.76 1.40 -4.69
CA ARG A 238 -3.88 1.44 -3.23
C ARG A 238 -2.87 2.40 -2.61
N ILE A 239 -1.59 2.35 -3.03
CA ILE A 239 -0.56 3.30 -2.60
C ILE A 239 -0.93 4.73 -3.00
N ALA A 240 -1.41 4.95 -4.22
CA ALA A 240 -1.85 6.25 -4.67
C ALA A 240 -3.00 6.78 -3.79
N ALA A 241 -4.00 5.96 -3.52
CA ALA A 241 -5.14 6.31 -2.68
C ALA A 241 -4.72 6.67 -1.24
N ARG A 242 -3.88 5.85 -0.61
CA ARG A 242 -3.33 6.12 0.73
C ARG A 242 -2.51 7.42 0.74
N SER A 243 -1.69 7.65 -0.29
CA SER A 243 -0.94 8.90 -0.48
C SER A 243 -1.85 10.13 -0.57
N LEU A 244 -3.00 10.03 -1.25
CA LEU A 244 -4.01 11.10 -1.27
C LEU A 244 -4.58 11.38 0.13
N GLY A 245 -4.78 10.35 0.94
CA GLY A 245 -5.22 10.48 2.34
C GLY A 245 -4.20 11.25 3.18
N ILE A 246 -2.92 10.85 3.12
CA ILE A 246 -1.80 11.55 3.78
C ILE A 246 -1.77 13.02 3.35
N GLY A 247 -1.79 13.29 2.04
CA GLY A 247 -1.77 14.66 1.51
C GLY A 247 -2.95 15.49 1.98
N THR A 248 -4.15 14.89 2.04
CA THR A 248 -5.37 15.55 2.55
C THR A 248 -5.21 15.92 4.02
N ARG A 249 -4.78 14.98 4.88
CA ARG A 249 -4.59 15.22 6.31
C ARG A 249 -3.53 16.26 6.60
N CYS A 250 -2.40 16.21 5.87
CA CYS A 250 -1.33 17.21 6.00
C CYS A 250 -1.81 18.61 5.62
N LEU A 251 -2.56 18.73 4.53
CA LEU A 251 -3.12 20.02 4.09
C LEU A 251 -4.15 20.56 5.10
N GLU A 252 -5.08 19.73 5.57
CA GLU A 252 -6.08 20.11 6.58
C GLU A 252 -5.42 20.64 7.85
N ASN A 253 -4.44 19.91 8.39
CA ASN A 253 -3.72 20.33 9.60
C ASN A 253 -2.89 21.60 9.37
N ALA A 254 -2.25 21.74 8.21
CA ALA A 254 -1.48 22.94 7.86
C ALA A 254 -2.39 24.19 7.77
N LEU A 255 -3.58 24.06 7.18
CA LEU A 255 -4.57 25.14 7.10
C LEU A 255 -5.09 25.55 8.47
N GLU A 256 -5.44 24.58 9.31
CA GLU A 256 -5.90 24.82 10.68
C GLU A 256 -4.82 25.53 11.50
N HIS A 257 -3.59 25.00 11.50
CA HIS A 257 -2.49 25.61 12.22
C HIS A 257 -2.19 27.04 11.74
N ALA A 258 -2.10 27.24 10.42
CA ALA A 258 -1.81 28.55 9.85
C ALA A 258 -2.89 29.59 10.17
N SER A 259 -4.14 29.19 10.28
CA SER A 259 -5.26 30.06 10.62
C SER A 259 -5.27 30.46 12.10
N ASN A 260 -4.90 29.53 12.99
CA ASN A 260 -4.96 29.72 14.44
C ASN A 260 -3.67 30.31 15.02
N ARG A 261 -2.50 30.05 14.40
CA ARG A 261 -1.21 30.53 14.89
C ARG A 261 -0.98 32.00 14.57
N VAL A 262 -0.86 32.82 15.59
CA VAL A 262 -0.54 34.26 15.46
C VAL A 262 0.96 34.47 15.69
N THR A 263 1.62 35.19 14.76
CA THR A 263 3.02 35.61 14.85
C THR A 263 3.13 37.07 14.41
N PHE A 264 3.84 37.87 15.19
CA PHE A 264 3.99 39.31 14.93
C PHE A 264 2.65 40.03 14.69
N GLY A 265 1.66 39.73 15.53
CA GLY A 265 0.36 40.40 15.55
C GLY A 265 -0.66 39.99 14.50
N ARG A 266 -0.35 38.97 13.68
CA ARG A 266 -1.31 38.48 12.64
C ARG A 266 -1.22 36.98 12.44
N PRO A 267 -2.31 36.33 11.95
CA PRO A 267 -2.31 34.90 11.65
C PRO A 267 -1.21 34.51 10.66
N LEU A 268 -0.67 33.29 10.84
CA LEU A 268 0.37 32.76 9.96
C LEU A 268 -0.14 32.64 8.51
N SER A 269 -1.41 32.34 8.30
CA SER A 269 -2.09 32.28 6.99
C SER A 269 -2.06 33.60 6.21
N SER A 270 -1.82 34.74 6.86
CA SER A 270 -1.66 36.05 6.20
C SER A 270 -0.28 36.25 5.54
N ARG A 271 0.65 35.31 5.73
CA ARG A 271 2.00 35.38 5.18
C ARG A 271 2.02 34.79 3.76
N GLN A 272 2.57 35.53 2.81
CA GLN A 272 2.63 35.15 1.40
C GLN A 272 3.33 33.80 1.18
N ALA A 273 4.44 33.54 1.87
CA ALA A 273 5.16 32.27 1.77
C ALA A 273 4.27 31.06 2.16
N ILE A 274 3.45 31.20 3.22
CA ILE A 274 2.51 30.17 3.64
C ILE A 274 1.41 29.98 2.59
N GLN A 275 0.89 31.06 2.01
CA GLN A 275 -0.12 31.00 0.97
C GLN A 275 0.38 30.27 -0.27
N TRP A 276 1.64 30.49 -0.68
CA TRP A 276 2.27 29.76 -1.78
C TRP A 276 2.41 28.26 -1.49
N MET A 277 2.94 27.90 -0.30
CA MET A 277 3.06 26.49 0.10
C MET A 277 1.71 25.78 0.06
N VAL A 278 0.64 26.40 0.57
CA VAL A 278 -0.71 25.85 0.55
C VAL A 278 -1.25 25.74 -0.88
N ALA A 279 -1.02 26.75 -1.73
CA ALA A 279 -1.46 26.75 -3.12
C ALA A 279 -0.80 25.62 -3.92
N ASP A 280 0.52 25.48 -3.84
CA ASP A 280 1.29 24.45 -4.53
C ASP A 280 0.88 23.05 -4.09
N LEU A 281 0.71 22.85 -2.76
CA LEU A 281 0.24 21.57 -2.24
C LEU A 281 -1.19 21.25 -2.69
N SER A 282 -2.08 22.25 -2.73
CA SER A 282 -3.46 22.06 -3.20
C SER A 282 -3.51 21.65 -4.68
N VAL A 283 -2.67 22.25 -5.53
CA VAL A 283 -2.54 21.88 -6.95
C VAL A 283 -1.99 20.45 -7.06
N SER A 284 -0.92 20.14 -6.32
CA SER A 284 -0.32 18.80 -6.28
C SER A 284 -1.33 17.72 -5.88
N LEU A 285 -2.12 17.96 -4.83
CA LEU A 285 -3.15 17.03 -4.34
C LEU A 285 -4.25 16.82 -5.39
N ARG A 286 -4.75 17.90 -6.01
CA ARG A 286 -5.77 17.82 -7.04
C ARG A 286 -5.31 17.05 -8.27
N THR A 287 -4.13 17.35 -8.78
CA THR A 287 -3.58 16.64 -9.95
C THR A 287 -3.35 15.16 -9.66
N SER A 288 -2.83 14.82 -8.49
CA SER A 288 -2.67 13.44 -8.04
C SER A 288 -4.02 12.72 -7.92
N THR A 289 -5.05 13.41 -7.41
CA THR A 289 -6.41 12.86 -7.30
C THR A 289 -6.97 12.50 -8.67
N TRP A 290 -6.86 13.40 -9.66
CA TRP A 290 -7.38 13.14 -11.00
C TRP A 290 -6.66 11.98 -11.71
N LEU A 291 -5.34 11.90 -11.62
CA LEU A 291 -4.58 10.77 -12.17
C LEU A 291 -4.99 9.43 -11.52
N THR A 292 -5.23 9.44 -10.22
CA THR A 292 -5.63 8.22 -9.49
C THR A 292 -7.05 7.79 -9.87
N LEU A 293 -7.98 8.75 -9.97
CA LEU A 293 -9.37 8.46 -10.39
C LEU A 293 -9.45 8.04 -11.87
N GLU A 294 -8.62 8.60 -12.74
CA GLU A 294 -8.52 8.15 -14.14
C GLU A 294 -8.11 6.69 -14.23
N ALA A 295 -7.06 6.30 -13.51
CA ALA A 295 -6.58 4.92 -13.51
C ALA A 295 -7.62 3.95 -12.93
N ALA A 296 -8.28 4.32 -11.83
CA ALA A 296 -9.36 3.54 -11.25
C ALA A 296 -10.56 3.39 -12.19
N TRP A 297 -10.98 4.48 -12.84
CA TRP A 297 -12.05 4.47 -13.83
C TRP A 297 -11.72 3.58 -15.04
N LYS A 298 -10.51 3.68 -15.57
CA LYS A 298 -10.07 2.79 -16.67
C LYS A 298 -10.15 1.32 -16.28
N ALA A 299 -9.73 0.98 -15.06
CA ALA A 299 -9.82 -0.37 -14.53
C ALA A 299 -11.27 -0.87 -14.45
N ASP A 300 -12.20 -0.04 -13.99
CA ASP A 300 -13.63 -0.36 -13.89
C ASP A 300 -14.30 -0.51 -15.27
N GLN A 301 -13.78 0.19 -16.29
CA GLN A 301 -14.26 0.07 -17.67
C GLN A 301 -13.59 -1.08 -18.46
N GLY A 302 -12.70 -1.85 -17.84
CA GLY A 302 -11.94 -2.90 -18.54
C GLY A 302 -10.95 -2.35 -19.60
N LEU A 303 -10.60 -1.07 -19.51
CA LEU A 303 -9.64 -0.42 -20.43
C LEU A 303 -8.20 -0.69 -19.94
N PRO A 304 -7.19 -0.52 -20.81
CA PRO A 304 -5.79 -0.55 -20.40
C PRO A 304 -5.51 0.51 -19.33
N TYR A 305 -5.07 0.10 -18.13
CA TYR A 305 -4.90 0.99 -16.99
C TYR A 305 -3.56 0.85 -16.25
N PHE A 306 -2.72 -0.11 -16.61
CA PHE A 306 -1.47 -0.38 -15.91
C PHE A 306 -0.52 0.83 -15.88
N ASP A 307 -0.37 1.49 -17.03
CA ASP A 307 0.47 2.69 -17.13
C ASP A 307 -0.13 3.86 -16.35
N ALA A 308 -1.45 4.02 -16.41
CA ALA A 308 -2.16 5.04 -15.64
C ALA A 308 -2.03 4.80 -14.12
N ALA A 309 -2.07 3.54 -13.65
CA ALA A 309 -1.86 3.20 -12.25
C ALA A 309 -0.42 3.52 -11.80
N ALA A 310 0.58 3.22 -12.63
CA ALA A 310 1.97 3.55 -12.34
C ALA A 310 2.20 5.08 -12.26
N LEU A 311 1.62 5.86 -13.18
CA LEU A 311 1.66 7.33 -13.16
C LEU A 311 0.98 7.90 -11.91
N ALA A 312 -0.20 7.39 -11.58
CA ALA A 312 -0.97 7.78 -10.41
C ALA A 312 -0.16 7.55 -9.13
N LYS A 313 0.38 6.34 -8.96
CA LYS A 313 1.23 5.97 -7.82
C LYS A 313 2.45 6.88 -7.70
N LYS A 314 3.19 7.07 -8.79
CA LYS A 314 4.38 7.93 -8.80
C LYS A 314 4.05 9.35 -8.36
N ARG A 315 3.02 9.96 -8.96
CA ARG A 315 2.65 11.34 -8.65
C ARG A 315 2.09 11.50 -7.24
N ALA A 316 1.21 10.58 -6.81
CA ALA A 316 0.59 10.64 -5.49
C ALA A 316 1.60 10.40 -4.35
N ALA A 317 2.49 9.40 -4.47
CA ALA A 317 3.50 9.14 -3.45
C ALA A 317 4.50 10.30 -3.30
N ARG A 318 4.86 10.96 -4.41
CA ARG A 318 5.68 12.17 -4.37
C ARG A 318 4.93 13.33 -3.70
N MET A 319 3.68 13.55 -4.05
CA MET A 319 2.81 14.57 -3.43
C MET A 319 2.65 14.35 -1.93
N ALA A 320 2.45 13.10 -1.47
CA ALA A 320 2.31 12.81 -0.05
C ALA A 320 3.59 13.14 0.74
N PHE A 321 4.76 12.87 0.15
CA PHE A 321 6.05 13.23 0.72
C PHE A 321 6.21 14.75 0.83
N GLU A 322 5.91 15.48 -0.25
CA GLU A 322 5.91 16.95 -0.28
C GLU A 322 4.91 17.54 0.75
N ALA A 323 3.73 16.91 0.90
CA ALA A 323 2.70 17.34 1.84
C ALA A 323 3.13 17.21 3.29
N ALA A 324 3.78 16.11 3.65
CA ALA A 324 4.30 15.90 4.99
C ALA A 324 5.42 16.93 5.32
N ASP A 325 6.31 17.20 4.38
CA ASP A 325 7.38 18.20 4.51
C ASP A 325 6.80 19.61 4.70
N VAL A 326 5.85 20.01 3.88
CA VAL A 326 5.16 21.30 3.98
C VAL A 326 4.39 21.44 5.30
N ALA A 327 3.74 20.37 5.77
CA ALA A 327 3.05 20.38 7.05
C ALA A 327 4.04 20.58 8.22
N ILE A 328 5.18 19.88 8.21
CA ILE A 328 6.27 20.09 9.18
C ILE A 328 6.73 21.53 9.15
N GLN A 329 7.02 22.09 7.97
CA GLN A 329 7.50 23.45 7.82
C GLN A 329 6.52 24.50 8.37
N ILE A 330 5.22 24.36 8.08
CA ILE A 330 4.18 25.30 8.54
C ILE A 330 3.99 25.23 10.06
N HIS A 331 4.12 24.03 10.68
CA HIS A 331 4.03 23.87 12.13
C HIS A 331 5.32 24.32 12.88
N GLY A 332 6.43 24.53 12.15
CA GLY A 332 7.71 24.91 12.73
C GLY A 332 8.23 23.85 13.71
N GLY A 333 8.73 24.25 14.89
CA GLY A 333 9.27 23.32 15.88
C GLY A 333 8.28 22.22 16.34
N TYR A 334 6.99 22.49 16.34
CA TYR A 334 5.97 21.49 16.64
C TYR A 334 5.88 20.41 15.55
N GLY A 335 6.16 20.75 14.30
CA GLY A 335 6.07 19.83 13.18
C GLY A 335 7.01 18.63 13.26
N VAL A 336 8.12 18.74 14.00
CA VAL A 336 9.09 17.66 14.23
C VAL A 336 8.85 16.88 15.52
N CYS A 337 7.81 17.24 16.29
CA CYS A 337 7.45 16.54 17.51
C CYS A 337 6.68 15.23 17.19
N LYS A 338 7.04 14.12 17.87
CA LYS A 338 6.39 12.81 17.70
C LYS A 338 4.91 12.80 18.15
N GLU A 339 4.41 13.84 18.77
CA GLU A 339 2.99 14.00 19.12
C GLU A 339 2.10 14.32 17.91
N PHE A 340 2.69 14.72 16.79
CA PHE A 340 2.03 14.99 15.53
C PHE A 340 2.29 13.87 14.52
N PRO A 341 1.38 13.64 13.57
CA PRO A 341 1.50 12.52 12.63
C PRO A 341 2.54 12.75 11.52
N PHE A 342 3.09 13.95 11.38
CA PHE A 342 3.82 14.38 10.18
C PHE A 342 5.13 13.61 9.96
N GLU A 343 5.91 13.35 11.03
CA GLU A 343 7.16 12.59 10.88
C GLU A 343 6.89 11.14 10.45
N THR A 344 5.80 10.54 10.92
CA THR A 344 5.37 9.20 10.52
C THR A 344 4.90 9.21 9.06
N PHE A 345 4.09 10.18 8.66
CA PHE A 345 3.68 10.36 7.26
C PHE A 345 4.88 10.63 6.34
N TYR A 346 5.85 11.41 6.77
CA TYR A 346 7.07 11.70 6.00
C TYR A 346 7.85 10.40 5.70
N ARG A 347 8.07 9.56 6.72
CA ARG A 347 8.76 8.28 6.58
C ARG A 347 7.97 7.30 5.72
N GLU A 348 6.66 7.20 5.94
CA GLU A 348 5.77 6.33 5.18
C GLU A 348 5.70 6.75 3.69
N ALA A 349 5.47 8.03 3.41
CA ALA A 349 5.44 8.54 2.04
C ALA A 349 6.78 8.34 1.32
N ARG A 350 7.91 8.42 2.05
CA ARG A 350 9.24 8.12 1.47
C ARG A 350 9.36 6.66 1.04
N LEU A 351 8.84 5.72 1.84
CA LEU A 351 8.82 4.28 1.49
C LEU A 351 7.88 4.02 0.30
N MET A 352 6.70 4.63 0.26
CA MET A 352 5.73 4.46 -0.83
C MET A 352 6.29 4.81 -2.21
N ARG A 353 7.29 5.69 -2.29
CA ARG A 353 7.97 6.01 -3.56
C ARG A 353 8.79 4.85 -4.11
N LEU A 354 9.14 3.87 -3.28
CA LEU A 354 9.95 2.71 -3.65
C LEU A 354 9.09 1.48 -4.01
N LEU A 355 7.93 1.31 -3.37
CA LEU A 355 7.10 0.12 -3.52
C LEU A 355 6.44 0.03 -4.90
N TYR A 356 6.29 -1.17 -5.45
CA TYR A 356 5.63 -1.49 -6.72
C TYR A 356 6.04 -0.61 -7.91
N GLY A 357 7.33 -0.42 -8.05
CA GLY A 357 7.97 0.43 -9.06
C GLY A 357 8.49 1.74 -8.46
N GLN A 358 9.81 1.80 -8.27
CA GLN A 358 10.46 3.06 -7.89
C GLN A 358 10.37 4.09 -9.02
N GLU A 359 10.45 5.38 -8.69
CA GLU A 359 10.24 6.48 -9.64
C GLU A 359 11.04 6.34 -10.93
N ALA A 360 12.34 6.02 -10.84
CA ALA A 360 13.20 5.86 -12.01
C ALA A 360 12.77 4.69 -12.92
N GLY A 361 12.28 3.59 -12.35
CA GLY A 361 11.73 2.46 -13.11
C GLY A 361 10.46 2.83 -13.86
N ILE A 362 9.55 3.53 -13.18
CA ILE A 362 8.31 4.04 -13.79
C ILE A 362 8.62 5.06 -14.89
N ASP A 363 9.54 6.01 -14.65
CA ASP A 363 9.93 7.02 -15.65
C ASP A 363 10.47 6.37 -16.92
N ARG A 364 11.32 5.35 -16.77
CA ARG A 364 11.84 4.61 -17.90
C ARG A 364 10.73 3.88 -18.66
N ALA A 365 9.85 3.16 -17.96
CA ALA A 365 8.76 2.41 -18.59
C ALA A 365 7.82 3.33 -19.38
N ILE A 366 7.43 4.45 -18.78
CA ILE A 366 6.57 5.45 -19.42
C ILE A 366 7.28 6.15 -20.60
N GLY A 367 8.54 6.56 -20.40
CA GLY A 367 9.34 7.15 -21.46
C GLY A 367 9.46 6.24 -22.69
N GLU A 368 9.69 4.93 -22.47
CA GLU A 368 9.73 3.94 -23.55
C GLU A 368 8.40 3.84 -24.32
N ILE A 369 7.24 3.98 -23.64
CA ILE A 369 5.92 3.95 -24.30
C ILE A 369 5.75 5.16 -25.21
N PHE A 370 6.02 6.37 -24.69
CA PHE A 370 5.85 7.60 -25.50
C PHE A 370 6.84 7.69 -26.65
N LEU A 371 8.08 7.22 -26.48
CA LEU A 371 9.08 7.20 -27.55
C LEU A 371 8.81 6.15 -28.63
N LYS A 372 8.10 5.07 -28.31
CA LYS A 372 7.70 4.05 -29.32
C LYS A 372 6.40 4.39 -30.06
N ALA A 373 5.59 5.31 -29.53
CA ALA A 373 4.33 5.74 -30.13
C ALA A 373 4.51 6.83 -31.21
N GLY A 374 5.72 7.34 -31.43
CA GLY A 374 6.12 8.24 -32.51
C GLY A 374 6.99 7.51 -33.51
#